data_26e9703244b4674922c9dde62c55c6d3
#
_entry.id   26e9703244b4674922c9dde62c55c6d3
#
_cell.length_a   1.000
_cell.length_b   1.000
_cell.length_c   1.000
_cell.angle_alpha   90.00
_cell.angle_beta   90.00
_cell.angle_gamma   90.00
#
_symmetry.space_group_name_H-M   'P 1'
#
loop_
_entity.id
_entity.type
_entity.pdbx_description
1 polymer ?
#
loop_
_entity_poly.entity_id
_entity_poly.type
_entity_poly.pdbx_seq_one_letter_code
_entity_poly.pdbx_strand_id
1 'polypeptide(L)'
;MEERWIKEFEDSINLEKVYGCTLIVYAYTPDFWLAFQIGDGKCFACDAAGNWSEPIPWDERCFLNKTTSICDSGAIDEFRYCYEGNGQSHIAVILGSDGIDDSFGSEENQANFYVQILKSIAKSGSDATLSEIETTLPQLSKIGSQDDMSIAMIYDSDKVKSTTSKMIEWQIGNVKRAIAKESFKIEKANKIQQSLESVEHPTRQNMIDLQYANADEKRAIAARTKLQGRLDALLMELKGNDSIEDISDFKNDNGSEAEQSIETSPDNTVLRNGTE
;
A
#
# COMPACT_ATOMS: atom_id res chain seq x y z
N MET A 1 -2.33 -37.32 -7.17
CA MET A 1 -1.43 -36.20 -6.78
C MET A 1 -0.55 -36.57 -5.62
N GLU A 2 -1.12 -37.12 -4.55
CA GLU A 2 -0.42 -37.54 -3.32
C GLU A 2 0.70 -38.54 -3.55
N GLU A 3 0.46 -39.60 -4.33
CA GLU A 3 1.49 -40.66 -4.63
C GLU A 3 2.70 -40.13 -5.42
N ARG A 4 2.51 -39.07 -6.25
CA ARG A 4 3.59 -38.44 -7.02
C ARG A 4 4.52 -37.64 -6.10
N TRP A 5 3.95 -36.95 -5.15
CA TRP A 5 4.67 -36.14 -4.17
C TRP A 5 5.49 -37.00 -3.22
N ILE A 6 4.93 -38.11 -2.70
CA ILE A 6 5.63 -39.05 -1.83
C ILE A 6 6.85 -39.60 -2.54
N LYS A 7 6.76 -39.92 -3.82
CA LYS A 7 7.85 -40.52 -4.60
C LYS A 7 8.99 -39.54 -4.91
N GLU A 8 8.70 -38.24 -5.01
CA GLU A 8 9.68 -37.21 -5.33
C GLU A 8 10.48 -36.77 -4.07
N PHE A 9 9.93 -37.01 -2.87
CA PHE A 9 10.48 -36.57 -1.59
C PHE A 9 10.63 -37.75 -0.57
N GLU A 10 10.75 -38.96 -1.03
CA GLU A 10 10.88 -40.20 -0.19
C GLU A 10 12.03 -40.12 0.82
N ASP A 11 13.02 -39.25 0.58
CA ASP A 11 14.17 -39.03 1.48
C ASP A 11 14.00 -37.81 2.41
N SER A 12 12.91 -37.02 2.29
CA SER A 12 12.71 -35.87 3.13
C SER A 12 12.06 -36.23 4.46
N ILE A 13 12.77 -36.01 5.54
CA ILE A 13 12.40 -36.34 6.92
C ILE A 13 11.18 -35.55 7.44
N ASN A 14 10.75 -34.49 6.74
CA ASN A 14 9.60 -33.67 7.15
C ASN A 14 8.94 -33.01 5.94
N LEU A 15 7.97 -33.70 5.33
CA LEU A 15 7.16 -33.15 4.20
C LEU A 15 6.44 -31.88 4.54
N GLU A 16 5.99 -31.69 5.76
CA GLU A 16 5.31 -30.47 6.20
C GLU A 16 6.20 -29.22 6.04
N LYS A 17 7.50 -29.35 6.37
CA LYS A 17 8.46 -28.25 6.20
C LYS A 17 8.77 -27.92 4.76
N VAL A 18 8.68 -28.88 3.86
CA VAL A 18 8.94 -28.66 2.42
C VAL A 18 7.82 -27.82 1.79
N TYR A 19 6.61 -27.93 2.32
CA TYR A 19 5.42 -27.22 1.82
C TYR A 19 4.91 -26.15 2.79
N GLY A 20 5.76 -25.71 3.69
CA GLY A 20 5.46 -24.61 4.58
C GLY A 20 5.16 -23.35 3.80
N CYS A 21 4.19 -22.56 4.26
CA CYS A 21 3.89 -21.26 3.69
C CYS A 21 3.49 -20.27 4.79
N THR A 22 3.57 -19.01 4.45
CA THR A 22 2.95 -17.92 5.20
C THR A 22 1.47 -17.81 4.84
N LEU A 23 0.68 -17.14 5.66
CA LEU A 23 -0.75 -16.93 5.42
C LEU A 23 -1.16 -15.55 5.93
N ILE A 24 -1.85 -14.80 5.09
CA ILE A 24 -2.53 -13.56 5.47
C ILE A 24 -3.99 -13.69 5.07
N VAL A 25 -4.89 -13.38 5.98
CA VAL A 25 -6.34 -13.42 5.74
C VAL A 25 -6.96 -12.11 6.23
N TYR A 26 -7.83 -11.55 5.42
CA TYR A 26 -8.75 -10.50 5.79
C TYR A 26 -10.18 -10.93 5.43
N ALA A 27 -11.07 -10.90 6.41
CA ALA A 27 -12.48 -11.21 6.24
C ALA A 27 -13.32 -10.07 6.80
N TYR A 28 -14.38 -9.71 6.09
CA TYR A 28 -15.27 -8.64 6.51
C TYR A 28 -16.73 -9.01 6.31
N THR A 29 -17.58 -8.53 7.22
CA THR A 29 -19.03 -8.63 7.19
C THR A 29 -19.64 -7.26 7.52
N PRO A 30 -20.95 -7.05 7.40
CA PRO A 30 -21.58 -5.81 7.86
C PRO A 30 -21.38 -5.50 9.35
N ASP A 31 -21.13 -6.52 10.17
CA ASP A 31 -21.09 -6.40 11.63
C ASP A 31 -19.65 -6.35 12.18
N PHE A 32 -18.69 -6.93 11.47
CA PHE A 32 -17.29 -7.00 11.91
C PHE A 32 -16.30 -7.21 10.75
N TRP A 33 -15.05 -6.94 11.02
CA TRP A 33 -13.94 -7.46 10.23
C TRP A 33 -12.92 -8.17 11.12
N LEU A 34 -12.22 -9.13 10.54
CA LEU A 34 -11.17 -9.91 11.15
C LEU A 34 -9.99 -10.01 10.19
N ALA A 35 -8.79 -9.76 10.69
CA ALA A 35 -7.56 -10.03 9.97
C ALA A 35 -6.65 -10.89 10.83
N PHE A 36 -5.97 -11.87 10.22
CA PHE A 36 -4.96 -12.67 10.90
C PHE A 36 -3.85 -13.09 9.95
N GLN A 37 -2.68 -13.35 10.52
CA GLN A 37 -1.47 -13.61 9.76
C GLN A 37 -0.49 -14.50 10.53
N ILE A 38 0.21 -15.36 9.80
CA ILE A 38 1.48 -15.98 10.16
C ILE A 38 2.46 -15.76 9.03
N GLY A 39 3.71 -15.39 9.35
CA GLY A 39 4.73 -15.01 8.36
C GLY A 39 4.93 -13.49 8.27
N ASP A 40 5.66 -13.05 7.27
CA ASP A 40 6.27 -11.71 7.11
C ASP A 40 5.66 -10.83 6.01
N GLY A 41 4.70 -11.32 5.26
CA GLY A 41 3.93 -10.47 4.35
C GLY A 41 3.17 -9.35 5.09
N LYS A 42 2.55 -8.43 4.36
CA LYS A 42 1.91 -7.24 4.91
C LYS A 42 0.43 -7.14 4.54
N CYS A 43 -0.36 -6.69 5.51
CA CYS A 43 -1.75 -6.31 5.32
C CYS A 43 -1.88 -4.80 5.52
N PHE A 44 -2.23 -4.07 4.46
CA PHE A 44 -2.50 -2.64 4.52
C PHE A 44 -4.00 -2.37 4.35
N ALA A 45 -4.52 -1.46 5.15
CA ALA A 45 -5.92 -1.07 5.12
C ALA A 45 -6.06 0.44 4.98
N CYS A 46 -7.00 0.88 4.14
CA CYS A 46 -7.36 2.28 3.95
C CYS A 46 -8.75 2.53 4.52
N ASP A 47 -8.88 3.53 5.38
CA ASP A 47 -10.16 3.96 5.96
C ASP A 47 -10.90 4.97 5.08
N ALA A 48 -12.14 5.32 5.46
CA ALA A 48 -12.97 6.31 4.75
C ALA A 48 -12.42 7.76 4.84
N ALA A 49 -11.43 8.02 5.69
CA ALA A 49 -10.72 9.29 5.75
C ALA A 49 -9.46 9.31 4.87
N GLY A 50 -9.16 8.20 4.17
CA GLY A 50 -7.99 8.07 3.31
C GLY A 50 -6.69 7.78 4.07
N ASN A 51 -6.76 7.45 5.36
CA ASN A 51 -5.60 7.06 6.14
C ASN A 51 -5.27 5.59 5.91
N TRP A 52 -3.98 5.29 5.97
CA TRP A 52 -3.45 3.94 5.84
C TRP A 52 -2.93 3.43 7.17
N SER A 53 -3.17 2.15 7.42
CA SER A 53 -2.69 1.44 8.62
C SER A 53 -2.35 -0.01 8.29
N GLU A 54 -1.52 -0.61 9.12
CA GLU A 54 -1.30 -2.05 9.18
C GLU A 54 -2.12 -2.59 10.36
N PRO A 55 -3.30 -3.20 10.12
CA PRO A 55 -4.18 -3.62 11.20
C PRO A 55 -3.63 -4.81 11.99
N ILE A 56 -2.79 -5.65 11.38
CA ILE A 56 -2.21 -6.82 12.04
C ILE A 56 -0.89 -6.42 12.69
N PRO A 57 -0.67 -6.69 13.99
CA PRO A 57 0.60 -6.39 14.66
C PRO A 57 1.79 -7.07 13.99
N TRP A 58 2.93 -6.38 13.94
CA TRP A 58 4.17 -6.97 13.42
C TRP A 58 4.65 -8.14 14.30
N ASP A 59 5.30 -9.11 13.68
CA ASP A 59 5.94 -10.23 14.39
C ASP A 59 7.43 -9.98 14.56
N GLU A 60 7.85 -9.67 15.78
CA GLU A 60 9.26 -9.43 16.12
C GLU A 60 10.17 -10.66 15.90
N ARG A 61 9.57 -11.85 15.71
CA ARG A 61 10.30 -13.09 15.40
C ARG A 61 10.67 -13.20 13.92
N CYS A 62 9.97 -12.48 13.04
CA CYS A 62 10.32 -12.35 11.65
C CYS A 62 11.45 -11.32 11.53
N PHE A 63 12.69 -11.80 11.53
CA PHE A 63 13.88 -10.97 11.46
C PHE A 63 14.93 -11.55 10.52
N LEU A 64 15.46 -10.74 9.63
CA LEU A 64 16.31 -11.15 8.51
C LEU A 64 15.59 -12.20 7.63
N ASN A 65 16.21 -13.33 7.36
CA ASN A 65 15.64 -14.41 6.54
C ASN A 65 14.88 -15.45 7.36
N LYS A 66 14.42 -15.10 8.59
CA LYS A 66 13.63 -15.99 9.43
C LYS A 66 12.19 -15.53 9.40
N THR A 67 11.32 -16.37 8.87
CA THR A 67 9.86 -16.17 8.90
C THR A 67 9.17 -17.33 9.63
N THR A 68 7.99 -17.06 10.17
CA THR A 68 7.11 -18.08 10.77
C THR A 68 6.21 -18.68 9.69
N SER A 69 5.91 -19.97 9.83
CA SER A 69 5.18 -20.74 8.82
C SER A 69 4.08 -21.60 9.44
N ILE A 70 3.00 -21.84 8.69
CA ILE A 70 1.91 -22.73 9.13
C ILE A 70 2.36 -24.17 9.40
N CYS A 71 3.53 -24.57 8.90
CA CYS A 71 4.11 -25.90 9.13
C CYS A 71 5.00 -25.97 10.37
N ASP A 72 5.21 -24.87 11.07
CA ASP A 72 6.06 -24.85 12.25
C ASP A 72 5.38 -25.54 13.45
N SER A 73 6.18 -26.22 14.25
CA SER A 73 5.72 -26.77 15.52
C SER A 73 5.27 -25.62 16.43
N GLY A 74 3.99 -25.57 16.79
CA GLY A 74 3.40 -24.46 17.57
C GLY A 74 2.94 -23.28 16.74
N ALA A 75 2.78 -23.40 15.44
CA ALA A 75 2.30 -22.36 14.53
C ALA A 75 1.04 -21.65 15.03
N ILE A 76 0.13 -22.37 15.71
CA ILE A 76 -1.11 -21.80 16.25
C ILE A 76 -0.85 -20.66 17.25
N ASP A 77 0.24 -20.71 18.01
CA ASP A 77 0.63 -19.71 19.00
C ASP A 77 1.35 -18.51 18.35
N GLU A 78 1.65 -18.62 17.07
CA GLU A 78 2.37 -17.61 16.30
C GLU A 78 1.46 -16.75 15.42
N PHE A 79 0.18 -17.09 15.31
CA PHE A 79 -0.79 -16.25 14.61
C PHE A 79 -1.01 -14.93 15.34
N ARG A 80 -0.93 -13.86 14.57
CA ARG A 80 -1.30 -12.51 14.99
C ARG A 80 -2.63 -12.17 14.39
N TYR A 81 -3.46 -11.45 15.10
CA TYR A 81 -4.78 -11.09 14.61
C TYR A 81 -5.22 -9.73 15.11
N CYS A 82 -6.17 -9.15 14.38
CA CYS A 82 -6.93 -7.99 14.79
C CYS A 82 -8.40 -8.22 14.45
N TYR A 83 -9.28 -7.79 15.34
CA TYR A 83 -10.73 -7.91 15.21
C TYR A 83 -11.40 -6.60 15.60
N GLU A 84 -12.41 -6.18 14.82
CA GLU A 84 -13.21 -5.00 15.10
C GLU A 84 -14.69 -5.32 14.88
N GLY A 85 -15.50 -5.22 15.94
CA GLY A 85 -16.91 -5.63 15.99
C GLY A 85 -17.91 -4.50 15.84
N ASN A 86 -17.54 -3.35 15.26
CA ASN A 86 -18.42 -2.18 15.16
C ASN A 86 -18.97 -1.91 13.75
N GLY A 87 -18.80 -2.84 12.82
CA GLY A 87 -19.29 -2.71 11.45
C GLY A 87 -18.56 -1.67 10.58
N GLN A 88 -17.50 -1.03 11.08
CA GLN A 88 -16.70 -0.08 10.29
C GLN A 88 -15.64 -0.83 9.48
N SER A 89 -15.98 -1.14 8.23
CA SER A 89 -15.02 -1.75 7.31
C SER A 89 -14.12 -0.70 6.67
N HIS A 90 -12.91 -1.13 6.31
CA HIS A 90 -12.01 -0.37 5.45
C HIS A 90 -12.59 -0.21 4.04
N ILE A 91 -12.29 0.89 3.35
CA ILE A 91 -12.69 1.10 1.96
C ILE A 91 -11.86 0.27 0.99
N ALA A 92 -10.63 -0.06 1.39
CA ALA A 92 -9.75 -0.95 0.67
C ALA A 92 -8.81 -1.67 1.63
N VAL A 93 -8.51 -2.92 1.33
CA VAL A 93 -7.49 -3.72 2.00
C VAL A 93 -6.63 -4.39 0.93
N ILE A 94 -5.32 -4.31 1.09
CA ILE A 94 -4.34 -4.88 0.18
C ILE A 94 -3.41 -5.78 0.98
N LEU A 95 -3.27 -7.01 0.52
CA LEU A 95 -2.37 -8.03 1.07
C LEU A 95 -1.19 -8.17 0.09
N GLY A 96 0.02 -8.05 0.59
CA GLY A 96 1.24 -8.20 -0.20
C GLY A 96 2.16 -9.26 0.39
N SER A 97 2.87 -10.00 -0.49
CA SER A 97 3.98 -10.85 -0.05
C SER A 97 5.17 -9.98 0.38
N ASP A 98 6.11 -10.58 1.10
CA ASP A 98 7.37 -10.00 1.56
C ASP A 98 8.21 -9.39 0.42
N GLY A 99 8.23 -10.02 -0.76
CA GLY A 99 8.93 -9.48 -1.94
C GLY A 99 8.50 -8.06 -2.30
N ILE A 100 7.25 -7.66 -1.98
CA ILE A 100 6.79 -6.28 -2.16
C ILE A 100 7.37 -5.39 -1.07
N ASP A 101 7.25 -5.79 0.21
CA ASP A 101 7.74 -5.03 1.36
C ASP A 101 9.24 -4.72 1.22
N ASP A 102 10.03 -5.73 0.96
CA ASP A 102 11.48 -5.64 0.79
C ASP A 102 11.92 -4.72 -0.37
N SER A 103 11.02 -4.46 -1.32
CA SER A 103 11.32 -3.56 -2.45
C SER A 103 11.21 -2.07 -2.11
N PHE A 104 10.55 -1.69 -1.02
CA PHE A 104 10.26 -0.28 -0.74
C PHE A 104 11.10 0.36 0.36
N GLY A 105 11.73 -0.42 1.24
CA GLY A 105 12.60 0.06 2.30
C GLY A 105 11.91 0.92 3.37
N SER A 106 10.60 1.15 3.28
CA SER A 106 9.76 1.77 4.32
C SER A 106 8.28 1.51 4.06
N GLU A 107 7.50 1.34 5.13
CA GLU A 107 6.04 1.19 5.11
C GLU A 107 5.35 2.35 4.36
N GLU A 108 5.86 3.57 4.53
CA GLU A 108 5.33 4.76 3.86
C GLU A 108 5.47 4.70 2.33
N ASN A 109 6.60 4.17 1.83
CA ASN A 109 6.81 3.97 0.39
C ASN A 109 5.92 2.87 -0.16
N GLN A 110 5.76 1.77 0.57
CA GLN A 110 4.86 0.67 0.22
C GLN A 110 3.40 1.13 0.20
N ALA A 111 2.94 1.84 1.24
CA ALA A 111 1.60 2.42 1.25
C ALA A 111 1.39 3.41 0.09
N ASN A 112 2.39 4.22 -0.27
CA ASN A 112 2.34 5.07 -1.46
C ASN A 112 2.14 4.27 -2.76
N PHE A 113 2.75 3.10 -2.89
CA PHE A 113 2.53 2.21 -4.03
C PHE A 113 1.08 1.73 -4.09
N TYR A 114 0.51 1.32 -2.96
CA TYR A 114 -0.89 0.90 -2.89
C TYR A 114 -1.87 2.05 -3.15
N VAL A 115 -1.56 3.26 -2.70
CA VAL A 115 -2.34 4.46 -3.07
C VAL A 115 -2.35 4.66 -4.58
N GLN A 116 -1.23 4.47 -5.28
CA GLN A 116 -1.21 4.57 -6.75
C GLN A 116 -2.11 3.53 -7.41
N ILE A 117 -2.13 2.30 -6.90
CA ILE A 117 -3.03 1.25 -7.40
C ILE A 117 -4.49 1.69 -7.25
N LEU A 118 -4.92 2.16 -6.07
CA LEU A 118 -6.29 2.60 -5.85
C LEU A 118 -6.66 3.83 -6.70
N LYS A 119 -5.74 4.77 -6.89
CA LYS A 119 -5.93 5.92 -7.79
C LYS A 119 -6.06 5.47 -9.25
N SER A 120 -5.30 4.49 -9.69
CA SER A 120 -5.42 3.91 -11.03
C SER A 120 -6.78 3.22 -11.19
N ILE A 121 -7.25 2.47 -10.20
CA ILE A 121 -8.60 1.88 -10.19
C ILE A 121 -9.68 2.96 -10.30
N ALA A 122 -9.58 4.02 -9.50
CA ALA A 122 -10.54 5.13 -9.53
C ALA A 122 -10.61 5.82 -10.90
N LYS A 123 -9.47 5.95 -11.57
CA LYS A 123 -9.33 6.67 -12.84
C LYS A 123 -9.63 5.80 -14.07
N SER A 124 -9.11 4.58 -14.10
CA SER A 124 -9.05 3.73 -15.30
C SER A 124 -9.87 2.44 -15.16
N GLY A 125 -10.36 2.13 -13.97
CA GLY A 125 -11.07 0.89 -13.66
C GLY A 125 -10.15 -0.28 -13.32
N SER A 126 -10.77 -1.36 -12.86
CA SER A 126 -10.07 -2.55 -12.33
C SER A 126 -9.25 -3.28 -13.38
N ASP A 127 -9.82 -3.56 -14.56
CA ASP A 127 -9.18 -4.38 -15.58
C ASP A 127 -7.91 -3.72 -16.14
N ALA A 128 -7.98 -2.41 -16.42
CA ALA A 128 -6.81 -1.65 -16.88
C ALA A 128 -5.70 -1.63 -15.82
N THR A 129 -6.08 -1.44 -14.54
CA THR A 129 -5.13 -1.42 -13.43
C THR A 129 -4.51 -2.79 -13.19
N LEU A 130 -5.26 -3.89 -13.28
CA LEU A 130 -4.73 -5.24 -13.17
C LEU A 130 -3.67 -5.52 -14.25
N SER A 131 -3.94 -5.15 -15.50
CA SER A 131 -2.97 -5.29 -16.59
C SER A 131 -1.69 -4.46 -16.36
N GLU A 132 -1.81 -3.29 -15.73
CA GLU A 132 -0.66 -2.47 -15.34
C GLU A 132 0.14 -3.15 -14.21
N ILE A 133 -0.52 -3.70 -13.21
CA ILE A 133 0.11 -4.43 -12.10
C ILE A 133 0.85 -5.66 -12.60
N GLU A 134 0.25 -6.47 -13.47
CA GLU A 134 0.87 -7.66 -14.05
C GLU A 134 2.19 -7.35 -14.78
N THR A 135 2.31 -6.17 -15.38
CA THR A 135 3.55 -5.74 -16.03
C THR A 135 4.53 -5.07 -15.09
N THR A 136 4.04 -4.43 -14.03
CA THR A 136 4.85 -3.64 -13.08
C THR A 136 5.53 -4.53 -12.04
N LEU A 137 4.84 -5.53 -11.47
CA LEU A 137 5.40 -6.37 -10.40
C LEU A 137 6.69 -7.09 -10.81
N PRO A 138 6.82 -7.72 -12.01
CA PRO A 138 8.07 -8.34 -12.41
C PRO A 138 9.22 -7.35 -12.60
N GLN A 139 8.93 -6.10 -12.95
CA GLN A 139 9.94 -5.04 -13.07
C GLN A 139 10.37 -4.56 -11.69
N LEU A 140 9.41 -4.39 -10.78
CA LEU A 140 9.66 -4.00 -9.41
C LEU A 140 10.52 -5.06 -8.70
N SER A 141 10.20 -6.35 -8.84
CA SER A 141 11.00 -7.46 -8.32
C SER A 141 12.46 -7.36 -8.78
N LYS A 142 12.71 -7.18 -10.09
CA LYS A 142 14.06 -7.13 -10.65
C LYS A 142 14.93 -5.99 -10.10
N ILE A 143 14.35 -4.85 -9.79
CA ILE A 143 15.09 -3.67 -9.29
C ILE A 143 15.08 -3.56 -7.77
N GLY A 144 14.17 -4.27 -7.09
CA GLY A 144 13.95 -4.28 -5.65
C GLY A 144 14.46 -5.55 -4.97
N SER A 145 13.55 -6.30 -4.38
CA SER A 145 13.86 -7.49 -3.57
C SER A 145 14.49 -8.65 -4.35
N GLN A 146 14.23 -8.76 -5.64
CA GLN A 146 14.55 -9.92 -6.50
C GLN A 146 13.81 -11.21 -6.09
N ASP A 147 12.70 -11.05 -5.38
CA ASP A 147 11.84 -12.12 -4.91
C ASP A 147 10.49 -12.13 -5.63
N ASP A 148 9.72 -13.20 -5.48
CA ASP A 148 8.39 -13.34 -6.03
C ASP A 148 7.41 -12.38 -5.35
N MET A 149 6.56 -11.73 -6.15
CA MET A 149 5.59 -10.76 -5.67
C MET A 149 4.17 -11.20 -5.94
N SER A 150 3.35 -11.16 -4.89
CA SER A 150 1.92 -11.43 -4.97
C SER A 150 1.12 -10.33 -4.28
N ILE A 151 0.02 -9.91 -4.92
CA ILE A 151 -0.94 -8.96 -4.37
C ILE A 151 -2.33 -9.56 -4.42
N ALA A 152 -3.08 -9.43 -3.31
CA ALA A 152 -4.51 -9.63 -3.28
C ALA A 152 -5.18 -8.39 -2.69
N MET A 153 -6.36 -8.00 -3.22
CA MET A 153 -7.05 -6.82 -2.72
C MET A 153 -8.57 -6.99 -2.71
N ILE A 154 -9.19 -6.34 -1.72
CA ILE A 154 -10.63 -6.14 -1.65
C ILE A 154 -10.88 -4.64 -1.47
N TYR A 155 -11.83 -4.07 -2.20
CA TYR A 155 -12.13 -2.65 -2.12
C TYR A 155 -13.56 -2.34 -2.56
N ASP A 156 -14.07 -1.21 -2.05
CA ASP A 156 -15.33 -0.61 -2.46
C ASP A 156 -15.03 0.45 -3.53
N SER A 157 -15.40 0.17 -4.78
CA SER A 157 -15.06 1.02 -5.93
C SER A 157 -15.57 2.45 -5.80
N ASP A 158 -16.78 2.64 -5.27
CA ASP A 158 -17.40 3.97 -5.16
C ASP A 158 -16.76 4.77 -4.03
N LYS A 159 -16.48 4.12 -2.91
CA LYS A 159 -15.75 4.74 -1.80
C LYS A 159 -14.31 5.07 -2.17
N VAL A 160 -13.62 4.21 -2.91
CA VAL A 160 -12.27 4.49 -3.41
C VAL A 160 -12.27 5.75 -4.28
N LYS A 161 -13.23 5.88 -5.21
CA LYS A 161 -13.37 7.07 -6.06
C LYS A 161 -13.60 8.33 -5.23
N SER A 162 -14.58 8.31 -4.32
CA SER A 162 -14.92 9.46 -3.49
C SER A 162 -13.86 9.82 -2.44
N THR A 163 -12.90 8.93 -2.16
CA THR A 163 -11.83 9.15 -1.19
C THR A 163 -10.49 9.52 -1.85
N THR A 164 -10.44 9.58 -3.18
CA THR A 164 -9.18 9.82 -3.93
C THR A 164 -8.48 11.11 -3.49
N SER A 165 -9.21 12.22 -3.34
CA SER A 165 -8.64 13.50 -2.88
C SER A 165 -8.01 13.37 -1.49
N LYS A 166 -8.64 12.66 -0.56
CA LYS A 166 -8.09 12.41 0.79
C LYS A 166 -6.83 11.53 0.76
N MET A 167 -6.78 10.53 -0.13
CA MET A 167 -5.56 9.73 -0.34
C MET A 167 -4.40 10.59 -0.87
N ILE A 168 -4.68 11.54 -1.77
CA ILE A 168 -3.67 12.50 -2.25
C ILE A 168 -3.22 13.41 -1.11
N GLU A 169 -4.13 13.91 -0.27
CA GLU A 169 -3.80 14.71 0.92
C GLU A 169 -2.89 13.94 1.89
N TRP A 170 -3.17 12.65 2.11
CA TRP A 170 -2.31 11.78 2.91
C TRP A 170 -0.90 11.69 2.31
N GLN A 171 -0.77 11.49 0.98
CA GLN A 171 0.52 11.50 0.29
C GLN A 171 1.26 12.83 0.44
N ILE A 172 0.54 13.95 0.32
CA ILE A 172 1.08 15.30 0.53
C ILE A 172 1.65 15.43 1.95
N GLY A 173 0.91 14.94 2.96
CA GLY A 173 1.36 14.92 4.35
C GLY A 173 2.67 14.16 4.52
N ASN A 174 2.79 12.99 3.91
CA ASN A 174 4.00 12.17 3.94
C ASN A 174 5.19 12.88 3.30
N VAL A 175 5.00 13.42 2.10
CA VAL A 175 6.09 14.14 1.39
C VAL A 175 6.53 15.38 2.18
N LYS A 176 5.62 16.12 2.81
CA LYS A 176 5.96 17.25 3.69
C LYS A 176 6.82 16.82 4.88
N ARG A 177 6.48 15.68 5.53
CA ARG A 177 7.30 15.13 6.62
C ARG A 177 8.71 14.71 6.14
N ALA A 178 8.79 14.09 4.97
CA ALA A 178 10.07 13.71 4.36
C ALA A 178 10.93 14.95 4.04
N ILE A 179 10.35 16.03 3.49
CA ILE A 179 11.03 17.29 3.24
C ILE A 179 11.56 17.89 4.54
N ALA A 180 10.79 17.89 5.61
CA ALA A 180 11.21 18.38 6.92
C ALA A 180 12.41 17.57 7.47
N LYS A 181 12.38 16.23 7.31
CA LYS A 181 13.49 15.34 7.69
C LYS A 181 14.77 15.65 6.93
N GLU A 182 14.69 15.86 5.63
CA GLU A 182 15.88 16.22 4.82
C GLU A 182 16.38 17.64 5.17
N SER A 183 15.48 18.58 5.44
CA SER A 183 15.85 19.93 5.90
C SER A 183 16.60 19.91 7.25
N PHE A 184 16.20 19.04 8.17
CA PHE A 184 16.91 18.83 9.43
C PHE A 184 18.33 18.24 9.22
N LYS A 185 18.48 17.31 8.28
CA LYS A 185 19.82 16.76 7.92
C LYS A 185 20.74 17.85 7.37
N ILE A 186 20.22 18.74 6.50
CA ILE A 186 20.96 19.88 5.95
C ILE A 186 21.42 20.80 7.09
N GLU A 187 20.52 21.17 7.99
CA GLU A 187 20.85 22.03 9.13
C GLU A 187 21.92 21.40 10.03
N LYS A 188 21.81 20.08 10.30
CA LYS A 188 22.81 19.35 11.08
C LYS A 188 24.19 19.35 10.39
N ALA A 189 24.22 19.09 9.08
CA ALA A 189 25.47 19.12 8.31
C ALA A 189 26.11 20.50 8.34
N ASN A 190 25.34 21.57 8.13
CA ASN A 190 25.82 22.96 8.19
C ASN A 190 26.42 23.33 9.56
N LYS A 191 25.78 22.90 10.66
CA LYS A 191 26.35 23.11 12.01
C LYS A 191 27.69 22.41 12.20
N ILE A 192 27.85 21.20 11.69
CA ILE A 192 29.11 20.46 11.73
C ILE A 192 30.17 21.18 10.91
N GLN A 193 29.87 21.62 9.69
CA GLN A 193 30.76 22.36 8.81
C GLN A 193 31.27 23.63 9.50
N GLN A 194 30.34 24.47 10.01
CA GLN A 194 30.70 25.71 10.73
C GLN A 194 31.61 25.46 11.93
N SER A 195 31.32 24.38 12.70
CA SER A 195 32.17 24.03 13.85
C SER A 195 33.58 23.60 13.45
N LEU A 196 33.71 22.88 12.34
CA LEU A 196 35.00 22.38 11.84
C LEU A 196 35.83 23.46 11.12
N GLU A 197 35.16 24.35 10.38
CA GLU A 197 35.82 25.50 9.70
C GLU A 197 36.38 26.52 10.68
N SER A 198 35.80 26.59 11.90
CA SER A 198 36.31 27.48 12.97
C SER A 198 37.59 26.98 13.69
N VAL A 199 38.08 25.79 13.37
CA VAL A 199 39.25 25.20 14.00
C VAL A 199 40.55 25.77 13.38
N GLU A 200 41.33 26.51 14.15
CA GLU A 200 42.56 27.14 13.67
C GLU A 200 43.63 26.14 13.17
N HIS A 201 43.70 24.94 13.77
CA HIS A 201 44.61 23.88 13.39
C HIS A 201 43.88 22.56 13.17
N PRO A 202 43.23 22.35 11.99
CA PRO A 202 42.45 21.18 11.74
C PRO A 202 43.29 19.90 11.68
N THR A 203 42.88 18.90 12.43
CA THR A 203 43.47 17.56 12.37
C THR A 203 43.03 16.84 11.08
N ARG A 204 43.72 15.75 10.74
CA ARG A 204 43.27 14.88 9.62
C ARG A 204 41.84 14.40 9.81
N GLN A 205 41.44 14.10 11.05
CA GLN A 205 40.08 13.69 11.36
C GLN A 205 39.07 14.80 11.09
N ASN A 206 39.37 16.06 11.49
CA ASN A 206 38.49 17.20 11.18
C ASN A 206 38.26 17.39 9.68
N MET A 207 39.31 17.17 8.85
CA MET A 207 39.15 17.25 7.39
C MET A 207 38.30 16.13 6.82
N ILE A 208 38.41 14.92 7.36
CA ILE A 208 37.57 13.78 6.98
C ILE A 208 36.10 14.05 7.36
N ASP A 209 35.83 14.50 8.59
CA ASP A 209 34.51 14.79 9.08
C ASP A 209 33.84 15.93 8.29
N LEU A 210 34.62 16.95 7.88
CA LEU A 210 34.13 18.01 7.00
C LEU A 210 33.74 17.47 5.60
N GLN A 211 34.52 16.55 5.04
CA GLN A 211 34.15 15.91 3.76
C GLN A 211 32.88 15.10 3.86
N TYR A 212 32.65 14.35 4.96
CA TYR A 212 31.42 13.64 5.19
C TYR A 212 30.21 14.59 5.34
N ALA A 213 30.38 15.66 6.15
CA ALA A 213 29.33 16.66 6.32
C ALA A 213 28.91 17.32 4.99
N ASN A 214 29.90 17.69 4.14
CA ASN A 214 29.63 18.23 2.81
C ASN A 214 28.92 17.24 1.89
N ALA A 215 29.31 15.96 1.94
CA ALA A 215 28.65 14.91 1.14
C ALA A 215 27.21 14.64 1.60
N ASP A 216 26.97 14.63 2.91
CA ASP A 216 25.65 14.43 3.49
C ASP A 216 24.71 15.61 3.19
N GLU A 217 25.21 16.85 3.31
CA GLU A 217 24.47 18.03 2.91
C GLU A 217 24.04 17.96 1.43
N LYS A 218 24.97 17.68 0.54
CA LYS A 218 24.70 17.57 -0.90
C LYS A 218 23.65 16.51 -1.22
N ARG A 219 23.74 15.34 -0.56
CA ARG A 219 22.74 14.27 -0.71
C ARG A 219 21.35 14.71 -0.21
N ALA A 220 21.29 15.34 0.97
CA ALA A 220 20.04 15.80 1.56
C ALA A 220 19.39 16.93 0.73
N ILE A 221 20.17 17.86 0.15
CA ILE A 221 19.68 18.89 -0.77
C ILE A 221 19.04 18.24 -2.03
N ALA A 222 19.75 17.28 -2.63
CA ALA A 222 19.24 16.59 -3.82
C ALA A 222 17.96 15.80 -3.52
N ALA A 223 17.90 15.11 -2.37
CA ALA A 223 16.70 14.40 -1.92
C ALA A 223 15.52 15.36 -1.68
N ARG A 224 15.76 16.48 -0.98
CA ARG A 224 14.75 17.51 -0.74
C ARG A 224 14.21 18.12 -2.04
N THR A 225 15.07 18.40 -3.01
CA THR A 225 14.66 18.94 -4.32
C THR A 225 13.74 17.96 -5.06
N LYS A 226 14.08 16.66 -5.05
CA LYS A 226 13.23 15.62 -5.64
C LYS A 226 11.88 15.53 -4.96
N LEU A 227 11.85 15.58 -3.62
CA LEU A 227 10.62 15.55 -2.83
C LEU A 227 9.77 16.80 -3.08
N GLN A 228 10.36 17.99 -3.26
CA GLN A 228 9.63 19.20 -3.60
C GLN A 228 8.93 19.05 -4.95
N GLY A 229 9.58 18.54 -5.98
CA GLY A 229 8.94 18.27 -7.27
C GLY A 229 7.77 17.28 -7.17
N ARG A 230 7.90 16.25 -6.30
CA ARG A 230 6.79 15.32 -6.02
C ARG A 230 5.62 16.02 -5.31
N LEU A 231 5.91 16.89 -4.35
CA LEU A 231 4.89 17.68 -3.65
C LEU A 231 4.11 18.56 -4.62
N ASP A 232 4.81 19.27 -5.51
CA ASP A 232 4.19 20.15 -6.49
C ASP A 232 3.27 19.37 -7.46
N ALA A 233 3.70 18.17 -7.88
CA ALA A 233 2.88 17.27 -8.70
C ALA A 233 1.61 16.81 -7.99
N LEU A 234 1.70 16.40 -6.71
CA LEU A 234 0.54 15.99 -5.91
C LEU A 234 -0.44 17.15 -5.67
N LEU A 235 0.06 18.38 -5.45
CA LEU A 235 -0.78 19.56 -5.30
C LEU A 235 -1.53 19.92 -6.60
N MET A 236 -0.91 19.70 -7.76
CA MET A 236 -1.60 19.85 -9.05
C MET A 236 -2.67 18.79 -9.26
N GLU A 237 -2.37 17.54 -8.89
CA GLU A 237 -3.29 16.42 -8.97
C GLU A 237 -4.52 16.64 -8.08
N LEU A 238 -4.34 17.08 -6.84
CA LEU A 238 -5.42 17.39 -5.91
C LEU A 238 -6.36 18.46 -6.49
N LYS A 239 -5.82 19.56 -7.00
CA LYS A 239 -6.63 20.61 -7.66
C LYS A 239 -7.40 20.10 -8.88
N GLY A 240 -6.83 19.17 -9.63
CA GLY A 240 -7.51 18.55 -10.76
C GLY A 240 -8.68 17.66 -10.34
N ASN A 241 -8.56 16.93 -9.24
CA ASN A 241 -9.65 16.12 -8.68
C ASN A 241 -10.78 16.96 -8.11
N ASP A 242 -10.48 17.99 -7.32
CA ASP A 242 -11.50 18.89 -6.75
C ASP A 242 -12.36 19.54 -7.86
N SER A 243 -11.73 19.89 -9.01
CA SER A 243 -12.45 20.45 -10.15
C SER A 243 -13.38 19.45 -10.85
N ILE A 244 -13.13 18.15 -10.72
CA ILE A 244 -13.98 17.08 -11.29
C ILE A 244 -15.16 16.78 -10.37
N GLU A 245 -14.95 16.80 -9.06
CA GLU A 245 -16.00 16.61 -8.06
C GLU A 245 -17.05 17.75 -8.16
N ASP A 246 -16.60 19.01 -8.27
CA ASP A 246 -17.49 20.16 -8.46
C ASP A 246 -18.37 20.04 -9.73
N ILE A 247 -17.87 19.46 -10.82
CA ILE A 247 -18.63 19.27 -12.06
C ILE A 247 -19.61 18.09 -11.93
N SER A 248 -19.28 17.05 -11.16
CA SER A 248 -20.16 15.90 -10.93
C SER A 248 -21.36 16.27 -10.06
N ASP A 249 -21.18 17.13 -9.08
CA ASP A 249 -22.27 17.64 -8.22
C ASP A 249 -23.25 18.52 -9.03
N PHE A 250 -22.75 19.33 -9.96
CA PHE A 250 -23.61 20.09 -10.89
C PHE A 250 -24.44 19.23 -11.86
N LYS A 251 -23.95 18.03 -12.23
CA LYS A 251 -24.71 17.10 -13.09
C LYS A 251 -25.79 16.36 -12.34
N ASN A 252 -25.60 16.08 -11.06
CA ASN A 252 -26.60 15.39 -10.25
C ASN A 252 -27.78 16.29 -9.87
N ASP A 253 -27.58 17.61 -9.68
CA ASP A 253 -28.65 18.55 -9.39
C ASP A 253 -29.52 18.87 -10.62
N ASN A 254 -28.99 18.79 -11.83
CA ASN A 254 -29.74 19.02 -13.07
C ASN A 254 -30.42 17.78 -13.65
N GLY A 255 -30.20 16.58 -13.06
CA GLY A 255 -30.80 15.31 -13.52
C GLY A 255 -32.16 14.97 -12.90
N SER A 256 -32.61 15.68 -11.86
CA SER A 256 -33.84 15.34 -11.13
C SER A 256 -35.13 16.05 -11.61
N GLU A 257 -35.08 16.92 -12.62
CA GLU A 257 -36.25 17.63 -13.11
C GLU A 257 -36.77 17.19 -14.50
N ALA A 258 -36.21 16.14 -15.12
CA ALA A 258 -36.58 15.76 -16.48
C ALA A 258 -37.31 14.42 -16.65
N GLU A 259 -37.71 13.73 -15.57
CA GLU A 259 -38.51 12.48 -15.65
C GLU A 259 -39.81 12.53 -14.85
N GLN A 260 -40.65 13.52 -15.16
CA GLN A 260 -42.09 13.43 -14.85
C GLN A 260 -42.88 13.87 -16.07
N SER A 261 -43.19 12.93 -16.93
CA SER A 261 -44.41 12.87 -17.75
C SER A 261 -44.20 11.88 -18.92
N ILE A 262 -44.62 10.64 -18.76
CA ILE A 262 -45.37 9.81 -19.74
C ILE A 262 -45.94 8.61 -18.97
N GLU A 263 -47.20 8.79 -18.54
CA GLU A 263 -48.10 7.68 -18.29
C GLU A 263 -48.51 7.05 -19.63
N THR A 264 -48.37 5.74 -19.76
CA THR A 264 -49.34 4.94 -20.53
C THR A 264 -49.46 3.54 -19.92
N SER A 265 -50.70 3.18 -19.72
CA SER A 265 -51.31 2.00 -19.09
C SER A 265 -50.93 0.63 -19.67
N PRO A 266 -51.36 -0.45 -19.00
CA PRO A 266 -50.74 -1.76 -19.09
C PRO A 266 -51.45 -2.64 -20.13
N ASP A 267 -50.71 -3.61 -20.67
CA ASP A 267 -51.35 -4.78 -21.28
C ASP A 267 -50.75 -6.10 -20.78
N ASN A 268 -51.66 -6.88 -20.23
CA ASN A 268 -51.50 -8.26 -19.80
C ASN A 268 -51.18 -9.19 -20.97
N THR A 269 -50.18 -10.03 -20.85
CA THR A 269 -50.32 -11.37 -21.44
C THR A 269 -49.51 -12.40 -20.64
N VAL A 270 -50.25 -13.24 -19.95
CA VAL A 270 -49.82 -14.52 -19.37
C VAL A 270 -49.62 -15.52 -20.48
N LEU A 271 -48.49 -16.22 -20.48
CA LEU A 271 -48.39 -17.58 -21.01
C LEU A 271 -47.47 -18.45 -20.18
N ARG A 272 -48.09 -19.48 -19.63
CA ARG A 272 -47.49 -20.66 -18.98
C ARG A 272 -47.00 -21.67 -20.04
N ASN A 273 -46.25 -22.59 -19.51
CA ASN A 273 -45.90 -23.96 -19.96
C ASN A 273 -44.46 -24.04 -20.47
N GLY A 274 -43.69 -25.02 -20.09
CA GLY A 274 -43.78 -26.23 -19.29
C GLY A 274 -42.61 -27.14 -19.70
N THR A 275 -42.15 -27.89 -18.75
CA THR A 275 -41.53 -29.23 -18.81
C THR A 275 -40.59 -29.58 -19.99
N GLU A 276 -39.33 -29.87 -19.74
CA GLU A 276 -38.75 -31.21 -19.48
C GLU A 276 -37.38 -31.05 -18.80
#